data_7884b257b47f3373e65373fc164253aa
#
_entry.id   7884b257b47f3373e65373fc164253aa
#
_cell.length_a   1.000
_cell.length_b   1.000
_cell.length_c   1.000
_cell.angle_alpha   90.00
_cell.angle_beta   90.00
_cell.angle_gamma   90.00
#
_symmetry.space_group_name_H-M   'P 1'
#
loop_
_entity.id
_entity.type
_entity.pdbx_description
1 polymer ?
#
loop_
_entity_poly.entity_id
_entity_poly.type
_entity_poly.pdbx_seq_one_letter_code
_entity_poly.pdbx_strand_id
1 'polypeptide(L)'
;GNSTKVAEGADLLLAFGVRFDDRVTGKVEKFCEHGTIVHIDIDPSEINKNRKVALPVVSEIRYALEQLADMISERPLQKKFTVWQKQIAEWKTKAPFAYRVTDEVLKSQHMKDHLDGSEDEVILPQMVIEMLYELTAGEAILTTGVGQHQMWAGQYYLSDNPRQLITSAGLGAMGFGYPAALGAKVARPDKQVIDIDGDGSFLMNVQELATARIEKIAAKAIILNNQHLGMVVQWEDRFYAGNRGHTYLGDPDDMKQIYPDYVTMSKGFDVPAERVIYRRDLRAALQRMLDSDQPYVLDIIVPYTEHVLPFIPAGKTVADMIWKV
;
A
#
# COMPACT_ATOMS: atom_id res chain seq x y z
N GLY A 1 -3.82 11.21 -4.15
CA GLY A 1 -4.71 11.10 -5.30
C GLY A 1 -6.00 11.90 -5.12
N ASN A 2 -7.10 11.36 -5.59
CA ASN A 2 -8.39 12.06 -5.54
C ASN A 2 -8.86 12.35 -4.11
N SER A 3 -8.64 11.45 -3.16
CA SER A 3 -8.97 11.65 -1.74
C SER A 3 -8.28 12.89 -1.15
N THR A 4 -7.03 13.14 -1.53
CA THR A 4 -6.28 14.32 -1.09
C THR A 4 -6.91 15.61 -1.65
N LYS A 5 -7.34 15.61 -2.93
CA LYS A 5 -8.07 16.74 -3.52
C LYS A 5 -9.39 17.02 -2.80
N VAL A 6 -10.08 15.95 -2.37
CA VAL A 6 -11.33 16.08 -1.61
C VAL A 6 -11.06 16.73 -0.24
N ALA A 7 -10.04 16.28 0.48
CA ALA A 7 -9.68 16.88 1.77
C ALA A 7 -9.24 18.35 1.65
N GLU A 8 -8.44 18.66 0.62
CA GLU A 8 -7.96 20.04 0.35
C GLU A 8 -9.09 21.00 -0.05
N GLY A 9 -10.05 20.52 -0.84
CA GLY A 9 -11.14 21.36 -1.37
C GLY A 9 -12.37 21.43 -0.46
N ALA A 10 -12.35 20.78 0.70
CA ALA A 10 -13.48 20.78 1.62
C ALA A 10 -13.61 22.11 2.36
N ASP A 11 -14.85 22.60 2.51
CA ASP A 11 -15.18 23.75 3.36
C ASP A 11 -15.27 23.38 4.85
N LEU A 12 -15.53 22.10 5.15
CA LEU A 12 -15.50 21.50 6.48
C LEU A 12 -14.77 20.16 6.44
N LEU A 13 -13.75 20.00 7.27
CA LEU A 13 -12.99 18.76 7.45
C LEU A 13 -13.14 18.27 8.89
N LEU A 14 -13.75 17.09 9.05
CA LEU A 14 -13.79 16.40 10.33
C LEU A 14 -12.62 15.40 10.38
N ALA A 15 -11.65 15.67 11.23
CA ALA A 15 -10.44 14.88 11.39
C ALA A 15 -10.50 14.05 12.67
N PHE A 16 -10.58 12.74 12.55
CA PHE A 16 -10.68 11.79 13.65
C PHE A 16 -9.35 11.02 13.80
N GLY A 17 -8.63 11.21 14.91
CA GLY A 17 -7.38 10.52 15.20
C GLY A 17 -6.27 10.81 14.18
N VAL A 18 -6.21 12.02 13.64
CA VAL A 18 -5.28 12.42 12.58
C VAL A 18 -4.19 13.33 13.15
N ARG A 19 -2.95 12.88 13.11
CA ARG A 19 -1.81 13.69 13.60
C ARG A 19 -1.32 14.78 12.63
N PHE A 20 -1.92 14.90 11.45
CA PHE A 20 -1.53 15.87 10.41
C PHE A 20 -0.03 15.85 10.07
N ASP A 21 0.52 14.66 9.88
CA ASP A 21 1.89 14.49 9.40
C ASP A 21 2.00 14.82 7.90
N ASP A 22 3.24 14.92 7.42
CA ASP A 22 3.54 15.29 6.03
C ASP A 22 3.03 14.27 4.99
N ARG A 23 2.78 13.02 5.40
CA ARG A 23 2.21 11.98 4.51
C ARG A 23 0.74 12.24 4.21
N VAL A 24 0.03 12.86 5.17
CA VAL A 24 -1.37 13.25 5.00
C VAL A 24 -1.47 14.63 4.36
N THR A 25 -0.66 15.57 4.81
CA THR A 25 -0.82 16.98 4.50
C THR A 25 0.03 17.49 3.34
N GLY A 26 1.15 16.83 3.02
CA GLY A 26 2.18 17.46 2.21
C GLY A 26 2.69 18.73 2.92
N LYS A 27 2.49 19.90 2.32
CA LYS A 27 2.82 21.19 2.96
C LYS A 27 1.75 21.56 3.99
N VAL A 28 2.07 21.37 5.27
CA VAL A 28 1.13 21.48 6.40
C VAL A 28 0.34 22.80 6.42
N GLU A 29 1.01 23.92 6.15
CA GLU A 29 0.39 25.26 6.19
C GLU A 29 -0.66 25.46 5.09
N LYS A 30 -0.54 24.71 3.99
CA LYS A 30 -1.43 24.79 2.84
C LYS A 30 -2.53 23.75 2.84
N PHE A 31 -2.44 22.72 3.69
CA PHE A 31 -3.45 21.68 3.78
C PHE A 31 -4.79 22.22 4.27
N CYS A 32 -5.86 22.05 3.49
CA CYS A 32 -7.21 22.54 3.80
C CYS A 32 -7.20 24.03 4.20
N GLU A 33 -6.52 24.87 3.41
CA GLU A 33 -6.24 26.28 3.77
C GLU A 33 -7.53 27.10 3.94
N HIS A 34 -8.56 26.80 3.17
CA HIS A 34 -9.83 27.54 3.13
C HIS A 34 -10.95 26.84 3.90
N GLY A 35 -10.70 25.65 4.43
CA GLY A 35 -11.69 24.86 5.15
C GLY A 35 -11.65 25.07 6.65
N THR A 36 -12.79 24.85 7.29
CA THR A 36 -12.88 24.73 8.75
C THR A 36 -12.49 23.33 9.17
N ILE A 37 -11.50 23.21 10.06
CA ILE A 37 -11.05 21.91 10.57
C ILE A 37 -11.57 21.69 11.98
N VAL A 38 -12.30 20.60 12.19
CA VAL A 38 -12.65 20.06 13.50
C VAL A 38 -11.75 18.86 13.78
N HIS A 39 -10.99 18.89 14.85
CA HIS A 39 -10.05 17.82 15.19
C HIS A 39 -10.49 17.10 16.45
N ILE A 40 -10.80 15.84 16.31
CA ILE A 40 -11.19 14.94 17.38
C ILE A 40 -10.05 13.95 17.61
N ASP A 41 -9.43 14.00 18.77
CA ASP A 41 -8.36 13.09 19.15
C ASP A 41 -8.43 12.74 20.64
N ILE A 42 -8.02 11.54 21.00
CA ILE A 42 -7.94 11.10 22.40
C ILE A 42 -6.74 11.73 23.11
N ASP A 43 -5.66 12.00 22.35
CA ASP A 43 -4.44 12.59 22.86
C ASP A 43 -4.48 14.13 22.76
N PRO A 44 -4.59 14.84 23.89
CA PRO A 44 -4.60 16.30 23.87
C PRO A 44 -3.29 16.90 23.31
N SER A 45 -2.18 16.15 23.32
CA SER A 45 -0.90 16.63 22.81
C SER A 45 -0.84 16.69 21.27
N GLU A 46 -1.70 15.95 20.57
CA GLU A 46 -1.83 16.03 19.11
C GLU A 46 -2.65 17.22 18.64
N ILE A 47 -3.51 17.78 19.52
CA ILE A 47 -4.36 18.93 19.19
C ILE A 47 -3.50 20.19 18.96
N ASN A 48 -3.68 20.83 17.79
CA ASN A 48 -2.94 22.01 17.38
C ASN A 48 -1.41 21.86 17.26
N LYS A 49 -0.89 20.64 17.31
CA LYS A 49 0.54 20.37 17.23
C LYS A 49 1.11 20.71 15.84
N ASN A 50 0.66 20.06 14.82
CA ASN A 50 1.13 20.27 13.44
C ASN A 50 0.25 21.26 12.68
N ARG A 51 -1.06 21.20 12.85
CA ARG A 51 -2.03 22.07 12.18
C ARG A 51 -2.93 22.76 13.19
N LYS A 52 -3.07 24.08 13.10
CA LYS A 52 -4.06 24.83 13.88
C LYS A 52 -5.46 24.50 13.36
N VAL A 53 -6.39 24.23 14.28
CA VAL A 53 -7.75 23.82 13.98
C VAL A 53 -8.77 24.81 14.57
N ALA A 54 -9.93 24.90 13.94
CA ALA A 54 -10.99 25.82 14.37
C ALA A 54 -11.70 25.31 15.63
N LEU A 55 -11.91 23.98 15.71
CA LEU A 55 -12.56 23.36 16.86
C LEU A 55 -11.78 22.12 17.30
N PRO A 56 -11.08 22.19 18.45
CA PRO A 56 -10.45 21.03 19.06
C PRO A 56 -11.46 20.28 19.94
N VAL A 57 -11.45 18.94 19.86
CA VAL A 57 -12.28 18.06 20.70
C VAL A 57 -11.40 16.94 21.23
N VAL A 58 -11.12 16.95 22.54
CA VAL A 58 -10.41 15.84 23.19
C VAL A 58 -11.43 14.80 23.61
N SER A 59 -11.44 13.67 22.89
CA SER A 59 -12.44 12.63 23.09
C SER A 59 -12.02 11.32 22.46
N GLU A 60 -12.50 10.21 23.02
CA GLU A 60 -12.48 8.91 22.36
C GLU A 60 -13.40 8.98 21.13
N ILE A 61 -12.92 8.42 19.98
CA ILE A 61 -13.59 8.60 18.69
C ILE A 61 -14.99 7.99 18.66
N ARG A 62 -15.17 6.82 19.26
CA ARG A 62 -16.48 6.16 19.31
C ARG A 62 -17.51 7.06 20.00
N TYR A 63 -17.15 7.57 21.18
CA TYR A 63 -18.03 8.47 21.92
C TYR A 63 -18.41 9.72 21.12
N ALA A 64 -17.41 10.35 20.48
CA ALA A 64 -17.66 11.51 19.63
C ALA A 64 -18.57 11.20 18.44
N LEU A 65 -18.40 10.04 17.81
CA LEU A 65 -19.24 9.61 16.68
C LEU A 65 -20.68 9.30 17.12
N GLU A 66 -20.87 8.64 18.28
CA GLU A 66 -22.19 8.38 18.85
C GLU A 66 -22.94 9.69 19.15
N GLN A 67 -22.28 10.63 19.81
CA GLN A 67 -22.87 11.96 20.07
C GLN A 67 -23.21 12.73 18.79
N LEU A 68 -22.33 12.69 17.78
CA LEU A 68 -22.62 13.31 16.48
C LEU A 68 -23.80 12.65 15.78
N ALA A 69 -23.91 11.33 15.84
CA ALA A 69 -25.03 10.59 15.25
C ALA A 69 -26.36 10.95 15.91
N ASP A 70 -26.38 11.05 17.23
CA ASP A 70 -27.58 11.47 17.99
C ASP A 70 -27.99 12.91 17.63
N MET A 71 -27.04 13.84 17.61
CA MET A 71 -27.28 15.23 17.21
C MET A 71 -27.84 15.37 15.79
N ILE A 72 -27.31 14.56 14.83
CA ILE A 72 -27.78 14.55 13.44
C ILE A 72 -29.19 13.94 13.35
N SER A 73 -29.50 12.92 14.17
CA SER A 73 -30.82 12.32 14.24
C SER A 73 -31.87 13.30 14.75
N GLU A 74 -31.53 14.10 15.77
CA GLU A 74 -32.41 15.15 16.30
C GLU A 74 -32.57 16.33 15.35
N ARG A 75 -31.51 16.66 14.61
CA ARG A 75 -31.46 17.81 13.67
C ARG A 75 -30.92 17.36 12.31
N PRO A 76 -31.76 16.70 11.49
CA PRO A 76 -31.32 16.16 10.21
C PRO A 76 -30.73 17.24 9.31
N LEU A 77 -29.62 16.93 8.66
CA LEU A 77 -28.97 17.81 7.68
C LEU A 77 -29.89 18.01 6.48
N GLN A 78 -30.36 19.23 6.29
CA GLN A 78 -31.26 19.57 5.18
C GLN A 78 -30.53 19.81 3.86
N LYS A 79 -29.22 20.05 3.90
CA LYS A 79 -28.42 20.29 2.70
C LYS A 79 -28.15 19.01 1.92
N LYS A 80 -28.46 19.04 0.63
CA LYS A 80 -28.02 18.04 -0.32
C LYS A 80 -26.64 18.44 -0.84
N PHE A 81 -25.63 17.60 -0.64
CA PHE A 81 -24.26 17.84 -1.09
C PHE A 81 -24.04 17.48 -2.57
N THR A 82 -25.08 17.66 -3.41
CA THR A 82 -25.07 17.21 -4.82
C THR A 82 -23.97 17.88 -5.64
N VAL A 83 -23.71 19.16 -5.42
CA VAL A 83 -22.63 19.89 -6.13
C VAL A 83 -21.26 19.30 -5.76
N TRP A 84 -21.04 19.08 -4.47
CA TRP A 84 -19.79 18.48 -3.98
C TRP A 84 -19.60 17.03 -4.49
N GLN A 85 -20.64 16.23 -4.43
CA GLN A 85 -20.64 14.87 -4.96
C GLN A 85 -20.32 14.83 -6.47
N LYS A 86 -20.90 15.77 -7.24
CA LYS A 86 -20.60 15.91 -8.66
C LYS A 86 -19.14 16.28 -8.90
N GLN A 87 -18.61 17.22 -8.11
CA GLN A 87 -17.20 17.62 -8.19
C GLN A 87 -16.26 16.45 -7.89
N ILE A 88 -16.56 15.65 -6.86
CA ILE A 88 -15.78 14.45 -6.53
C ILE A 88 -15.82 13.43 -7.68
N ALA A 89 -17.01 13.20 -8.26
CA ALA A 89 -17.17 12.29 -9.40
C ALA A 89 -16.37 12.76 -10.62
N GLU A 90 -16.37 14.06 -10.91
CA GLU A 90 -15.55 14.64 -11.98
C GLU A 90 -14.04 14.44 -11.73
N TRP A 91 -13.56 14.62 -10.51
CA TRP A 91 -12.15 14.37 -10.17
C TRP A 91 -11.77 12.91 -10.35
N LYS A 92 -12.62 11.99 -9.90
CA LYS A 92 -12.42 10.55 -10.09
C LYS A 92 -12.32 10.17 -11.57
N THR A 93 -13.19 10.76 -12.41
CA THR A 93 -13.19 10.49 -13.85
C THR A 93 -11.98 11.08 -14.57
N LYS A 94 -11.54 12.31 -14.16
CA LYS A 94 -10.41 12.99 -14.81
C LYS A 94 -9.05 12.40 -14.45
N ALA A 95 -8.95 11.75 -13.30
CA ALA A 95 -7.70 11.22 -12.78
C ALA A 95 -7.93 9.84 -12.10
N PRO A 96 -8.34 8.82 -12.88
CA PRO A 96 -8.42 7.46 -12.36
C PRO A 96 -7.03 6.96 -12.00
N PHE A 97 -6.96 6.01 -11.07
CA PHE A 97 -5.77 5.19 -10.92
C PHE A 97 -5.60 4.39 -12.20
N ALA A 98 -4.50 4.62 -12.90
CA ALA A 98 -4.18 3.93 -14.15
C ALA A 98 -2.67 3.73 -14.21
N TYR A 99 -2.29 2.58 -14.71
CA TYR A 99 -0.90 2.20 -14.93
C TYR A 99 -0.73 1.63 -16.34
N ARG A 100 0.47 1.64 -16.83
CA ARG A 100 0.84 1.04 -18.11
C ARG A 100 2.31 0.64 -18.08
N VAL A 101 2.66 -0.34 -18.86
CA VAL A 101 4.07 -0.63 -19.13
C VAL A 101 4.66 0.54 -19.91
N THR A 102 5.71 1.15 -19.39
CA THR A 102 6.39 2.29 -20.00
C THR A 102 7.67 1.84 -20.69
N ASP A 103 8.16 2.66 -21.64
CA ASP A 103 9.44 2.42 -22.29
C ASP A 103 10.61 2.35 -21.28
N GLU A 104 10.52 3.06 -20.17
CA GLU A 104 11.51 3.05 -19.10
C GLU A 104 11.57 1.67 -18.43
N VAL A 105 10.41 1.09 -18.11
CA VAL A 105 10.31 -0.27 -17.58
C VAL A 105 10.92 -1.27 -18.56
N LEU A 106 10.55 -1.19 -19.83
CA LEU A 106 11.03 -2.13 -20.87
C LEU A 106 12.52 -2.04 -21.16
N LYS A 107 13.09 -0.83 -21.02
CA LYS A 107 14.51 -0.59 -21.25
C LYS A 107 15.39 -0.93 -20.05
N SER A 108 14.81 -1.17 -18.88
CA SER A 108 15.59 -1.54 -17.70
C SER A 108 16.34 -2.86 -17.93
N GLN A 109 17.63 -2.89 -17.57
CA GLN A 109 18.47 -4.09 -17.75
C GLN A 109 17.90 -5.26 -16.96
N HIS A 110 17.41 -5.02 -15.76
CA HIS A 110 16.76 -6.01 -14.91
C HIS A 110 15.62 -6.76 -15.64
N MET A 111 14.72 -6.04 -16.32
CA MET A 111 13.63 -6.68 -17.04
C MET A 111 14.11 -7.42 -18.28
N LYS A 112 15.09 -6.91 -19.00
CA LYS A 112 15.68 -7.58 -20.15
C LYS A 112 16.36 -8.90 -19.78
N ASP A 113 17.02 -8.95 -18.65
CA ASP A 113 17.71 -10.14 -18.16
C ASP A 113 16.75 -11.26 -17.75
N HIS A 114 15.53 -10.91 -17.33
CA HIS A 114 14.55 -11.89 -16.84
C HIS A 114 13.46 -12.26 -17.86
N LEU A 115 13.15 -11.39 -18.82
CA LEU A 115 12.01 -11.58 -19.74
C LEU A 115 12.40 -12.11 -21.13
N ASP A 116 13.68 -12.33 -21.42
CA ASP A 116 14.16 -12.83 -22.72
C ASP A 116 13.58 -12.07 -23.93
N GLY A 117 13.35 -10.75 -23.79
CA GLY A 117 12.75 -9.90 -24.82
C GLY A 117 11.22 -9.97 -24.96
N SER A 118 10.54 -10.68 -24.08
CA SER A 118 9.07 -10.76 -24.07
C SER A 118 8.44 -9.59 -23.31
N GLU A 119 8.41 -8.42 -23.93
CA GLU A 119 7.94 -7.18 -23.31
C GLU A 119 6.47 -7.24 -22.83
N ASP A 120 5.62 -8.00 -23.52
CA ASP A 120 4.21 -8.19 -23.17
C ASP A 120 4.01 -9.02 -21.89
N GLU A 121 5.07 -9.65 -21.39
CA GLU A 121 5.05 -10.53 -20.24
C GLU A 121 5.46 -9.85 -18.93
N VAL A 122 5.70 -8.55 -18.96
CA VAL A 122 6.02 -7.77 -17.74
C VAL A 122 4.86 -7.82 -16.75
N ILE A 123 5.17 -8.11 -15.49
CA ILE A 123 4.24 -8.02 -14.36
C ILE A 123 4.46 -6.69 -13.66
N LEU A 124 3.46 -5.81 -13.71
CA LEU A 124 3.46 -4.62 -12.87
C LEU A 124 2.85 -4.92 -11.49
N PRO A 125 3.34 -4.31 -10.41
CA PRO A 125 2.81 -4.52 -9.05
C PRO A 125 1.30 -4.33 -8.94
N GLN A 126 0.77 -3.34 -9.65
CA GLN A 126 -0.67 -3.04 -9.67
C GLN A 126 -1.50 -4.19 -10.25
N MET A 127 -0.97 -4.86 -11.29
CA MET A 127 -1.66 -6.02 -11.92
C MET A 127 -1.82 -7.17 -10.93
N VAL A 128 -0.82 -7.40 -10.09
CA VAL A 128 -0.86 -8.45 -9.05
C VAL A 128 -2.00 -8.16 -8.07
N ILE A 129 -2.09 -6.93 -7.61
CA ILE A 129 -3.06 -6.52 -6.59
C ILE A 129 -4.48 -6.52 -7.14
N GLU A 130 -4.70 -6.02 -8.36
CA GLU A 130 -6.01 -6.06 -9.01
C GLU A 130 -6.47 -7.49 -9.30
N MET A 131 -5.58 -8.34 -9.79
CA MET A 131 -5.89 -9.75 -10.02
C MET A 131 -6.19 -10.49 -8.72
N LEU A 132 -5.46 -10.18 -7.65
CA LEU A 132 -5.74 -10.71 -6.31
C LEU A 132 -7.12 -10.26 -5.82
N TYR A 133 -7.47 -8.98 -6.01
CA TYR A 133 -8.79 -8.47 -5.66
C TYR A 133 -9.91 -9.23 -6.41
N GLU A 134 -9.74 -9.44 -7.72
CA GLU A 134 -10.70 -10.23 -8.51
C GLU A 134 -10.85 -11.65 -7.98
N LEU A 135 -9.73 -12.37 -7.77
CA LEU A 135 -9.73 -13.77 -7.35
C LEU A 135 -10.29 -13.98 -5.94
N THR A 136 -10.14 -12.99 -5.07
CA THR A 136 -10.67 -13.02 -3.70
C THR A 136 -12.03 -12.34 -3.56
N ALA A 137 -12.58 -11.81 -4.65
CA ALA A 137 -13.79 -10.98 -4.65
C ALA A 137 -13.73 -9.84 -3.61
N GLY A 138 -12.53 -9.32 -3.33
CA GLY A 138 -12.31 -8.27 -2.33
C GLY A 138 -12.49 -8.71 -0.88
N GLU A 139 -12.64 -10.01 -0.60
CA GLU A 139 -12.98 -10.53 0.73
C GLU A 139 -11.75 -10.92 1.60
N ALA A 140 -10.55 -10.92 1.04
CA ALA A 140 -9.35 -11.26 1.80
C ALA A 140 -8.95 -10.15 2.79
N ILE A 141 -8.31 -10.56 3.86
CA ILE A 141 -7.59 -9.64 4.75
C ILE A 141 -6.18 -9.49 4.20
N LEU A 142 -5.78 -8.27 3.90
CA LEU A 142 -4.42 -7.95 3.52
C LEU A 142 -3.62 -7.45 4.71
N THR A 143 -2.40 -7.95 4.84
CA THR A 143 -1.35 -7.31 5.62
C THR A 143 -0.29 -6.76 4.68
N THR A 144 0.50 -5.80 5.11
CA THR A 144 1.58 -5.30 4.27
C THR A 144 2.84 -5.04 5.09
N GLY A 145 4.00 -5.35 4.50
CA GLY A 145 5.24 -4.71 4.89
C GLY A 145 5.23 -3.22 4.58
N VAL A 146 6.39 -2.58 4.58
CA VAL A 146 6.51 -1.14 4.34
C VAL A 146 7.40 -0.84 3.14
N GLY A 147 6.83 -0.11 2.18
CA GLY A 147 7.49 0.27 0.93
C GLY A 147 6.47 0.63 -0.15
N GLN A 148 6.89 0.55 -1.42
CA GLN A 148 6.01 0.81 -2.56
C GLN A 148 4.83 -0.17 -2.60
N HIS A 149 5.06 -1.44 -2.28
CA HIS A 149 4.04 -2.50 -2.21
C HIS A 149 2.87 -2.14 -1.26
N GLN A 150 3.17 -1.54 -0.11
CA GLN A 150 2.17 -1.03 0.84
C GLN A 150 1.26 0.02 0.19
N MET A 151 1.85 0.93 -0.56
CA MET A 151 1.12 2.00 -1.23
C MET A 151 0.26 1.47 -2.38
N TRP A 152 0.79 0.54 -3.19
CA TRP A 152 0.01 -0.10 -4.25
C TRP A 152 -1.13 -0.95 -3.68
N ALA A 153 -0.90 -1.69 -2.58
CA ALA A 153 -1.97 -2.42 -1.90
C ALA A 153 -3.11 -1.47 -1.49
N GLY A 154 -2.79 -0.34 -0.86
CA GLY A 154 -3.79 0.67 -0.48
C GLY A 154 -4.44 1.42 -1.65
N GLN A 155 -3.83 1.42 -2.85
CA GLN A 155 -4.38 2.07 -4.03
C GLN A 155 -5.30 1.16 -4.86
N TYR A 156 -4.95 -0.12 -4.98
CA TYR A 156 -5.55 -1.04 -5.96
C TYR A 156 -6.37 -2.17 -5.33
N TYR A 157 -6.21 -2.46 -4.03
CA TYR A 157 -7.11 -3.37 -3.33
C TYR A 157 -8.18 -2.57 -2.58
N LEU A 158 -9.41 -2.62 -3.07
CA LEU A 158 -10.52 -1.92 -2.44
C LEU A 158 -10.98 -2.68 -1.19
N SER A 159 -10.90 -2.02 -0.04
CA SER A 159 -11.30 -2.59 1.25
C SER A 159 -12.63 -2.00 1.69
N ASP A 160 -13.69 -2.79 1.60
CA ASP A 160 -15.05 -2.36 1.95
C ASP A 160 -15.44 -2.70 3.40
N ASN A 161 -14.66 -3.57 4.06
CA ASN A 161 -14.91 -3.98 5.42
C ASN A 161 -13.85 -3.46 6.41
N PRO A 162 -14.24 -3.15 7.64
CA PRO A 162 -13.29 -2.77 8.68
C PRO A 162 -12.22 -3.85 8.92
N ARG A 163 -10.98 -3.44 9.14
CA ARG A 163 -9.84 -4.32 9.45
C ARG A 163 -9.46 -5.27 8.31
N GLN A 164 -9.81 -4.95 7.09
CA GLN A 164 -9.38 -5.68 5.89
C GLN A 164 -7.96 -5.35 5.46
N LEU A 165 -7.46 -4.16 5.76
CA LEU A 165 -6.07 -3.75 5.51
C LEU A 165 -5.38 -3.49 6.84
N ILE A 166 -4.34 -4.27 7.12
CA ILE A 166 -3.53 -4.20 8.35
C ILE A 166 -2.11 -3.82 7.95
N THR A 167 -1.67 -2.65 8.37
CA THR A 167 -0.37 -2.11 7.95
C THR A 167 0.25 -1.24 9.03
N SER A 168 1.58 -1.15 9.05
CA SER A 168 2.31 -0.25 9.93
C SER A 168 2.25 1.19 9.40
N ALA A 169 1.07 1.81 9.47
CA ALA A 169 0.86 3.16 8.94
C ALA A 169 1.48 4.27 9.82
N GLY A 170 1.60 4.03 11.12
CA GLY A 170 2.13 5.01 12.07
C GLY A 170 3.65 5.09 12.08
N LEU A 171 4.32 3.98 12.32
CA LEU A 171 5.78 3.89 12.43
C LEU A 171 6.47 3.53 11.11
N GLY A 172 5.78 2.87 10.20
CA GLY A 172 6.36 2.43 8.93
C GLY A 172 7.43 1.36 9.12
N ALA A 173 7.17 0.37 9.98
CA ALA A 173 8.12 -0.69 10.30
C ALA A 173 8.18 -1.74 9.19
N MET A 174 9.28 -1.82 8.45
CA MET A 174 9.56 -2.93 7.54
C MET A 174 9.60 -4.25 8.33
N GLY A 175 9.17 -5.35 7.69
CA GLY A 175 9.06 -6.66 8.34
C GLY A 175 7.77 -6.88 9.15
N PHE A 176 6.89 -5.89 9.22
CA PHE A 176 5.61 -6.00 9.94
C PHE A 176 4.63 -6.96 9.24
N GLY A 177 4.67 -7.05 7.91
CA GLY A 177 3.61 -7.65 7.10
C GLY A 177 3.32 -9.11 7.42
N TYR A 178 4.31 -9.99 7.28
CA TYR A 178 4.09 -11.42 7.45
C TYR A 178 3.77 -11.83 8.91
N PRO A 179 4.46 -11.34 9.95
CA PRO A 179 4.03 -11.57 11.34
C PRO A 179 2.59 -11.12 11.62
N ALA A 180 2.18 -9.98 11.06
CA ALA A 180 0.81 -9.51 11.18
C ALA A 180 -0.19 -10.43 10.45
N ALA A 181 0.21 -11.03 9.30
CA ALA A 181 -0.61 -12.02 8.60
C ALA A 181 -0.84 -13.26 9.45
N LEU A 182 0.17 -13.75 10.15
CA LEU A 182 0.01 -14.87 11.09
C LEU A 182 -1.01 -14.52 12.17
N GLY A 183 -0.88 -13.37 12.82
CA GLY A 183 -1.82 -12.90 13.83
C GLY A 183 -3.26 -12.75 13.31
N ALA A 184 -3.40 -12.17 12.11
CA ALA A 184 -4.70 -12.00 11.46
C ALA A 184 -5.34 -13.36 11.11
N LYS A 185 -4.54 -14.34 10.63
CA LYS A 185 -5.02 -15.69 10.31
C LYS A 185 -5.44 -16.48 11.55
N VAL A 186 -4.74 -16.32 12.66
CA VAL A 186 -5.14 -16.90 13.97
C VAL A 186 -6.46 -16.28 14.43
N ALA A 187 -6.61 -14.95 14.31
CA ALA A 187 -7.85 -14.26 14.71
C ALA A 187 -9.04 -14.54 13.77
N ARG A 188 -8.77 -14.81 12.50
CA ARG A 188 -9.78 -15.05 11.46
C ARG A 188 -9.40 -16.29 10.61
N PRO A 189 -9.52 -17.49 11.20
CA PRO A 189 -9.16 -18.73 10.49
C PRO A 189 -10.07 -19.01 9.28
N ASP A 190 -11.24 -18.42 9.24
CA ASP A 190 -12.25 -18.51 8.18
C ASP A 190 -11.90 -17.66 6.93
N LYS A 191 -11.02 -16.67 7.05
CA LYS A 191 -10.68 -15.76 5.95
C LYS A 191 -9.36 -16.13 5.27
N GLN A 192 -9.25 -15.77 3.99
CA GLN A 192 -7.95 -15.68 3.33
C GLN A 192 -7.20 -14.50 3.94
N VAL A 193 -5.96 -14.73 4.36
CA VAL A 193 -5.05 -13.70 4.87
C VAL A 193 -3.80 -13.72 4.04
N ILE A 194 -3.47 -12.58 3.45
CA ILE A 194 -2.42 -12.45 2.45
C ILE A 194 -1.55 -11.25 2.79
N ASP A 195 -0.27 -11.50 2.98
CA ASP A 195 0.73 -10.46 3.11
C ASP A 195 1.18 -9.98 1.73
N ILE A 196 1.14 -8.68 1.48
CA ILE A 196 1.75 -8.03 0.32
C ILE A 196 3.01 -7.36 0.80
N ASP A 197 4.14 -7.93 0.45
CA ASP A 197 5.43 -7.44 0.91
C ASP A 197 6.38 -7.13 -0.26
N GLY A 198 7.45 -6.42 0.04
CA GLY A 198 8.62 -6.28 -0.83
C GLY A 198 9.74 -7.18 -0.34
N ASP A 199 10.65 -7.48 -1.23
CA ASP A 199 11.83 -8.32 -0.97
C ASP A 199 12.60 -7.88 0.29
N GLY A 200 12.99 -6.60 0.39
CA GLY A 200 13.71 -6.10 1.55
C GLY A 200 12.91 -6.11 2.86
N SER A 201 11.61 -5.91 2.80
CA SER A 201 10.76 -5.91 3.98
C SER A 201 10.46 -7.32 4.48
N PHE A 202 10.12 -8.24 3.58
CA PHE A 202 9.86 -9.65 3.92
C PHE A 202 11.08 -10.33 4.54
N LEU A 203 12.28 -10.01 4.04
CA LEU A 203 13.54 -10.58 4.55
C LEU A 203 13.77 -10.30 6.03
N MET A 204 13.28 -9.17 6.54
CA MET A 204 13.51 -8.77 7.95
C MET A 204 12.89 -9.72 8.97
N ASN A 205 11.81 -10.42 8.61
CA ASN A 205 11.13 -11.37 9.48
C ASN A 205 10.84 -12.72 8.77
N VAL A 206 11.68 -13.11 7.83
CA VAL A 206 11.55 -14.37 7.08
C VAL A 206 11.52 -15.61 7.97
N GLN A 207 12.13 -15.57 9.16
CA GLN A 207 12.11 -16.65 10.15
C GLN A 207 10.71 -17.00 10.65
N GLU A 208 9.72 -16.11 10.49
CA GLU A 208 8.33 -16.37 10.85
C GLU A 208 7.65 -17.44 9.95
N LEU A 209 8.30 -17.82 8.85
CA LEU A 209 7.91 -19.00 8.09
C LEU A 209 7.99 -20.28 8.95
N ALA A 210 8.94 -20.34 9.90
CA ALA A 210 9.02 -21.44 10.86
C ALA A 210 7.78 -21.48 11.78
N THR A 211 7.36 -20.32 12.29
CA THR A 211 6.14 -20.17 13.10
C THR A 211 4.92 -20.61 12.30
N ALA A 212 4.77 -20.12 11.06
CA ALA A 212 3.67 -20.49 10.17
C ALA A 212 3.58 -22.00 9.94
N ARG A 213 4.72 -22.62 9.69
CA ARG A 213 4.83 -24.05 9.40
C ARG A 213 4.50 -24.91 10.62
N ILE A 214 5.09 -24.62 11.78
CA ILE A 214 4.92 -25.42 12.99
C ILE A 214 3.52 -25.26 13.57
N GLU A 215 2.99 -24.05 13.61
CA GLU A 215 1.66 -23.74 14.14
C GLU A 215 0.54 -23.98 13.10
N LYS A 216 0.88 -24.41 11.88
CA LYS A 216 -0.06 -24.67 10.78
C LYS A 216 -0.95 -23.46 10.44
N ILE A 217 -0.37 -22.28 10.47
CA ILE A 217 -1.06 -21.03 10.17
C ILE A 217 -1.00 -20.78 8.67
N ALA A 218 -2.08 -21.03 7.96
CA ALA A 218 -2.16 -20.93 6.50
C ALA A 218 -2.23 -19.48 5.97
N ALA A 219 -1.39 -18.59 6.49
CA ALA A 219 -1.20 -17.26 5.92
C ALA A 219 -0.37 -17.33 4.64
N LYS A 220 -0.68 -16.46 3.68
CA LYS A 220 0.01 -16.38 2.38
C LYS A 220 0.91 -15.16 2.34
N ALA A 221 1.97 -15.21 1.55
CA ALA A 221 2.81 -14.04 1.26
C ALA A 221 3.02 -13.90 -0.24
N ILE A 222 2.86 -12.67 -0.72
CA ILE A 222 3.23 -12.24 -2.07
C ILE A 222 4.37 -11.25 -1.92
N ILE A 223 5.53 -11.62 -2.42
CA ILE A 223 6.71 -10.77 -2.46
C ILE A 223 6.75 -10.08 -3.82
N LEU A 224 6.52 -8.77 -3.86
CA LEU A 224 6.74 -7.94 -5.04
C LEU A 224 8.24 -7.63 -5.13
N ASN A 225 8.96 -8.56 -5.76
CA ASN A 225 10.42 -8.60 -5.79
C ASN A 225 10.97 -7.77 -6.94
N ASN A 226 11.52 -6.62 -6.63
CA ASN A 226 12.23 -5.76 -7.58
C ASN A 226 13.74 -5.71 -7.32
N GLN A 227 14.24 -6.48 -6.38
CA GLN A 227 15.64 -6.54 -5.92
C GLN A 227 16.18 -5.18 -5.45
N HIS A 228 15.29 -4.26 -5.03
CA HIS A 228 15.70 -2.93 -4.62
C HIS A 228 14.87 -2.45 -3.40
N LEU A 229 15.44 -1.52 -2.65
CA LEU A 229 14.70 -0.68 -1.73
C LEU A 229 13.88 0.34 -2.55
N GLY A 230 12.81 -0.14 -3.20
CA GLY A 230 12.12 0.55 -4.28
C GLY A 230 11.59 1.95 -3.94
N MET A 231 11.15 2.19 -2.70
CA MET A 231 10.74 3.54 -2.30
C MET A 231 11.93 4.49 -2.23
N VAL A 232 13.10 4.02 -1.79
CA VAL A 232 14.33 4.84 -1.79
C VAL A 232 14.77 5.12 -3.22
N VAL A 233 14.75 4.10 -4.10
CA VAL A 233 15.02 4.27 -5.55
C VAL A 233 14.12 5.33 -6.16
N GLN A 234 12.81 5.32 -5.86
CA GLN A 234 11.89 6.33 -6.36
C GLN A 234 12.29 7.77 -5.95
N TRP A 235 12.82 7.95 -4.72
CA TRP A 235 13.34 9.23 -4.27
C TRP A 235 14.65 9.61 -4.97
N GLU A 236 15.56 8.65 -5.13
CA GLU A 236 16.84 8.84 -5.83
C GLU A 236 16.61 9.28 -7.27
N ASP A 237 15.69 8.62 -7.97
CA ASP A 237 15.36 8.96 -9.37
C ASP A 237 14.75 10.35 -9.50
N ARG A 238 13.83 10.70 -8.61
CA ARG A 238 13.06 11.95 -8.76
C ARG A 238 13.75 13.19 -8.20
N PHE A 239 14.59 13.03 -7.19
CA PHE A 239 15.13 14.18 -6.45
C PHE A 239 16.64 14.20 -6.33
N TYR A 240 17.32 13.11 -6.69
CA TYR A 240 18.77 12.97 -6.56
C TYR A 240 19.45 12.53 -7.86
N ALA A 241 18.83 12.81 -9.02
CA ALA A 241 19.35 12.51 -10.35
C ALA A 241 19.79 11.03 -10.54
N GLY A 242 19.09 10.10 -9.89
CA GLY A 242 19.39 8.68 -9.98
C GLY A 242 20.67 8.25 -9.24
N ASN A 243 21.19 9.09 -8.35
CA ASN A 243 22.37 8.74 -7.55
C ASN A 243 22.02 7.67 -6.52
N ARG A 244 22.55 6.44 -6.70
CA ARG A 244 22.20 5.27 -5.89
C ARG A 244 22.98 5.22 -4.57
N GLY A 245 22.25 5.06 -3.46
CA GLY A 245 22.78 4.92 -2.11
C GLY A 245 22.68 3.48 -1.58
N HIS A 246 23.26 2.51 -2.30
CA HIS A 246 23.21 1.08 -1.93
C HIS A 246 21.78 0.51 -1.81
N THR A 247 20.91 0.87 -2.74
CA THR A 247 19.50 0.46 -2.78
C THR A 247 19.24 -0.85 -3.50
N TYR A 248 20.22 -1.38 -4.23
CA TYR A 248 20.17 -2.72 -4.82
C TYR A 248 20.40 -3.80 -3.76
N LEU A 249 19.53 -4.80 -3.70
CA LEU A 249 19.56 -5.88 -2.72
C LEU A 249 20.12 -7.19 -3.27
N GLY A 250 20.29 -7.29 -4.59
CA GLY A 250 20.85 -8.46 -5.26
C GLY A 250 22.37 -8.50 -5.21
N ASP A 251 22.94 -9.46 -5.94
CA ASP A 251 24.39 -9.56 -6.13
C ASP A 251 24.87 -8.56 -7.22
N PRO A 252 25.69 -7.58 -6.88
CA PRO A 252 26.16 -6.61 -7.87
C PRO A 252 27.12 -7.22 -8.92
N ASP A 253 27.73 -8.36 -8.63
CA ASP A 253 28.62 -9.08 -9.56
C ASP A 253 27.85 -10.01 -10.50
N ASP A 254 26.62 -10.41 -10.16
CA ASP A 254 25.72 -11.19 -11.00
C ASP A 254 24.28 -10.69 -10.94
N MET A 255 24.02 -9.61 -11.62
CA MET A 255 22.68 -8.96 -11.66
C MET A 255 21.60 -9.81 -12.34
N LYS A 256 21.96 -10.93 -13.00
CA LYS A 256 20.99 -11.86 -13.56
C LYS A 256 20.43 -12.85 -12.53
N GLN A 257 21.18 -13.06 -11.48
CA GLN A 257 20.73 -13.90 -10.37
C GLN A 257 19.74 -13.13 -9.50
N ILE A 258 18.58 -13.73 -9.27
CA ILE A 258 17.62 -13.22 -8.28
C ILE A 258 18.09 -13.65 -6.89
N TYR A 259 18.54 -12.70 -6.10
CA TYR A 259 19.08 -12.91 -4.76
C TYR A 259 18.49 -11.89 -3.77
N PRO A 260 18.13 -12.30 -2.54
CA PRO A 260 18.09 -13.69 -2.06
C PRO A 260 17.07 -14.56 -2.82
N ASP A 261 17.29 -15.86 -2.84
CA ASP A 261 16.32 -16.80 -3.43
C ASP A 261 15.22 -17.15 -2.42
N TYR A 262 14.12 -16.39 -2.46
CA TYR A 262 12.99 -16.57 -1.54
C TYR A 262 12.31 -17.92 -1.69
N VAL A 263 12.33 -18.51 -2.88
CA VAL A 263 11.74 -19.84 -3.12
C VAL A 263 12.54 -20.90 -2.38
N THR A 264 13.87 -20.88 -2.51
CA THR A 264 14.77 -21.82 -1.78
C THR A 264 14.68 -21.59 -0.27
N MET A 265 14.67 -20.33 0.18
CA MET A 265 14.52 -20.00 1.60
C MET A 265 13.21 -20.55 2.17
N SER A 266 12.09 -20.33 1.50
CA SER A 266 10.78 -20.82 1.94
C SER A 266 10.73 -22.35 2.01
N LYS A 267 11.28 -23.02 1.00
CA LYS A 267 11.42 -24.49 0.98
C LYS A 267 12.31 -25.01 2.11
N GLY A 268 13.33 -24.24 2.52
CA GLY A 268 14.16 -24.56 3.68
C GLY A 268 13.38 -24.57 5.00
N PHE A 269 12.27 -23.82 5.08
CA PHE A 269 11.30 -23.85 6.18
C PHE A 269 10.17 -24.87 5.97
N ASP A 270 10.23 -25.69 4.92
CA ASP A 270 9.17 -26.61 4.52
C ASP A 270 7.83 -25.90 4.21
N VAL A 271 7.93 -24.71 3.62
CA VAL A 271 6.80 -23.91 3.14
C VAL A 271 6.79 -23.90 1.61
N PRO A 272 5.66 -24.30 0.97
CA PRO A 272 5.51 -24.23 -0.48
C PRO A 272 5.76 -22.83 -1.01
N ALA A 273 6.54 -22.75 -2.08
CA ALA A 273 6.85 -21.48 -2.73
C ALA A 273 7.13 -21.66 -4.23
N GLU A 274 6.78 -20.65 -5.00
CA GLU A 274 7.11 -20.58 -6.42
C GLU A 274 7.46 -19.16 -6.84
N ARG A 275 8.25 -19.04 -7.93
CA ARG A 275 8.60 -17.75 -8.54
C ARG A 275 7.79 -17.53 -9.80
N VAL A 276 7.28 -16.31 -9.96
CA VAL A 276 6.51 -15.89 -11.13
C VAL A 276 7.25 -14.75 -11.82
N ILE A 277 7.63 -14.98 -13.07
CA ILE A 277 8.37 -14.00 -13.88
C ILE A 277 7.49 -13.48 -15.02
N TYR A 278 6.64 -14.34 -15.61
CA TYR A 278 5.84 -14.01 -16.78
C TYR A 278 4.38 -13.76 -16.42
N ARG A 279 3.81 -12.73 -17.01
CA ARG A 279 2.41 -12.33 -16.78
C ARG A 279 1.41 -13.46 -17.08
N ARG A 280 1.67 -14.29 -18.12
CA ARG A 280 0.83 -15.43 -18.47
C ARG A 280 0.66 -16.44 -17.33
N ASP A 281 1.63 -16.54 -16.43
CA ASP A 281 1.63 -17.51 -15.34
C ASP A 281 1.00 -16.95 -14.05
N LEU A 282 0.83 -15.63 -13.96
CA LEU A 282 0.45 -14.93 -12.72
C LEU A 282 -0.88 -15.40 -12.15
N ARG A 283 -1.94 -15.46 -12.98
CA ARG A 283 -3.29 -15.86 -12.50
C ARG A 283 -3.30 -17.28 -11.95
N ALA A 284 -2.63 -18.21 -12.65
CA ALA A 284 -2.57 -19.60 -12.22
C ALA A 284 -1.77 -19.77 -10.92
N ALA A 285 -0.70 -19.01 -10.74
CA ALA A 285 0.10 -19.03 -9.51
C ALA A 285 -0.66 -18.45 -8.32
N LEU A 286 -1.34 -17.31 -8.49
CA LEU A 286 -2.22 -16.74 -7.47
C LEU A 286 -3.32 -17.72 -7.06
N GLN A 287 -3.95 -18.41 -8.03
CA GLN A 287 -4.97 -19.40 -7.74
C GLN A 287 -4.43 -20.57 -6.93
N ARG A 288 -3.26 -21.15 -7.31
CA ARG A 288 -2.61 -22.22 -6.54
C ARG A 288 -2.31 -21.79 -5.10
N MET A 289 -1.82 -20.57 -4.90
CA MET A 289 -1.57 -20.02 -3.57
C MET A 289 -2.87 -19.92 -2.77
N LEU A 290 -3.96 -19.44 -3.37
CA LEU A 290 -5.26 -19.28 -2.71
C LEU A 290 -5.91 -20.63 -2.37
N ASP A 291 -5.74 -21.64 -3.22
CA ASP A 291 -6.29 -22.99 -3.03
C ASP A 291 -5.51 -23.83 -2.00
N SER A 292 -4.29 -23.41 -1.65
CA SER A 292 -3.46 -24.09 -0.67
C SER A 292 -4.05 -23.97 0.74
N ASP A 293 -4.09 -25.07 1.49
CA ASP A 293 -4.45 -25.12 2.91
C ASP A 293 -3.25 -24.88 3.86
N GLN A 294 -2.07 -24.64 3.30
CA GLN A 294 -0.81 -24.41 4.02
C GLN A 294 -0.33 -22.96 3.87
N PRO A 295 0.62 -22.49 4.67
CA PRO A 295 1.35 -21.25 4.35
C PRO A 295 1.95 -21.38 2.96
N TYR A 296 2.02 -20.27 2.23
CA TYR A 296 2.49 -20.29 0.83
C TYR A 296 3.16 -18.96 0.50
N VAL A 297 4.26 -19.00 -0.27
CA VAL A 297 4.99 -17.82 -0.70
C VAL A 297 5.03 -17.72 -2.23
N LEU A 298 4.62 -16.58 -2.76
CA LEU A 298 4.85 -16.23 -4.17
C LEU A 298 5.93 -15.16 -4.26
N ASP A 299 7.01 -15.46 -4.97
CA ASP A 299 8.07 -14.54 -5.33
C ASP A 299 7.81 -14.01 -6.75
N ILE A 300 7.24 -12.80 -6.86
CA ILE A 300 6.82 -12.23 -8.13
C ILE A 300 7.80 -11.16 -8.55
N ILE A 301 8.44 -11.36 -9.70
CA ILE A 301 9.44 -10.42 -10.23
C ILE A 301 8.74 -9.25 -10.89
N VAL A 302 9.05 -8.04 -10.40
CA VAL A 302 8.49 -6.78 -10.86
C VAL A 302 9.58 -5.75 -11.15
N PRO A 303 9.34 -4.77 -12.04
CA PRO A 303 10.34 -3.76 -12.36
C PRO A 303 10.59 -2.78 -11.19
N TYR A 304 11.86 -2.50 -10.90
CA TYR A 304 12.23 -1.51 -9.88
C TYR A 304 12.02 -0.06 -10.36
N THR A 305 11.91 0.15 -11.66
CA THR A 305 11.65 1.45 -12.28
C THR A 305 10.19 1.88 -12.21
N GLU A 306 9.30 0.97 -11.77
CA GLU A 306 7.90 1.33 -11.55
C GLU A 306 7.75 2.15 -10.26
N HIS A 307 7.14 3.33 -10.39
CA HIS A 307 6.96 4.26 -9.28
C HIS A 307 5.52 4.31 -8.79
N VAL A 308 5.35 4.55 -7.49
CA VAL A 308 4.02 4.79 -6.91
C VAL A 308 3.52 6.16 -7.33
N LEU A 309 2.44 6.18 -8.08
CA LEU A 309 1.79 7.40 -8.57
C LEU A 309 0.27 7.32 -8.37
N PRO A 310 -0.43 8.44 -8.18
CA PRO A 310 0.09 9.80 -8.05
C PRO A 310 0.83 10.03 -6.73
N PHE A 311 1.76 10.97 -6.72
CA PHE A 311 2.64 11.23 -5.59
C PHE A 311 2.80 12.74 -5.31
N ILE A 312 2.70 13.14 -4.04
CA ILE A 312 2.98 14.52 -3.61
C ILE A 312 4.34 14.52 -2.92
N PRO A 313 5.35 15.24 -3.46
CA PRO A 313 6.65 15.35 -2.79
C PRO A 313 6.52 16.00 -1.41
N ALA A 314 7.40 15.62 -0.48
CA ALA A 314 7.43 16.23 0.85
C ALA A 314 7.56 17.77 0.77
N GLY A 315 6.78 18.46 1.58
CA GLY A 315 6.73 19.93 1.60
C GLY A 315 6.07 20.60 0.38
N LYS A 316 5.46 19.81 -0.52
CA LYS A 316 4.70 20.30 -1.68
C LYS A 316 3.20 20.21 -1.44
N THR A 317 2.42 20.83 -2.34
CA THR A 317 0.97 20.88 -2.29
C THR A 317 0.32 19.90 -3.26
N VAL A 318 -1.00 19.75 -3.19
CA VAL A 318 -1.78 18.97 -4.19
C VAL A 318 -1.60 19.50 -5.61
N ALA A 319 -1.32 20.80 -5.79
CA ALA A 319 -1.04 21.38 -7.11
C ALA A 319 0.25 20.85 -7.72
N ASP A 320 1.21 20.43 -6.89
CA ASP A 320 2.50 19.88 -7.30
C ASP A 320 2.47 18.35 -7.46
N MET A 321 1.27 17.73 -7.40
CA MET A 321 1.11 16.29 -7.47
C MET A 321 1.63 15.74 -8.81
N ILE A 322 2.52 14.75 -8.73
CA ILE A 322 3.07 14.03 -9.87
C ILE A 322 2.09 12.90 -10.24
N TRP A 323 1.55 12.95 -11.46
CA TRP A 323 0.55 12.00 -11.95
C TRP A 323 1.10 10.93 -12.90
N LYS A 324 2.23 11.23 -13.54
CA LYS A 324 2.81 10.39 -14.58
C LYS A 324 4.33 10.32 -14.42
N VAL A 325 4.89 9.24 -14.89
CA VAL A 325 6.33 9.10 -15.11
C VAL A 325 6.76 10.05 -16.21
#